data_7d8c7b8068556f9731e8e4354a1dae70
#
_entry.id   7d8c7b8068556f9731e8e4354a1dae70
#
_cell.length_a   1.000
_cell.length_b   1.000
_cell.length_c   1.000
_cell.angle_alpha   90.00
_cell.angle_beta   90.00
_cell.angle_gamma   90.00
#
_symmetry.space_group_name_H-M   'P 1'
#
loop_
_entity.id
_entity.type
_entity.pdbx_description
1 polymer ?
#
loop_
_entity_poly.entity_id
_entity_poly.type
_entity_poly.pdbx_seq_one_letter_code
_entity_poly.pdbx_strand_id
1 'polypeptide(L)'
;VIVIGGGPAGSTVSTLLAQQGVSVQLFERERFPRFHIGESLIPETYWVLKRLNMLPKMQQSHFVKKYSVQFVNSRGKESAPFYFWDNKPHECSQTWQVVRSEFDRMMLDNAREHGAVAHEGVRVLEVLFERDRACGVTIRTADGAFQDVRARIVVDASGQNGLIQSRLRLRVWDPVLDKGSIWAYWEGARRDTGR
;
A
#
# COMPACT_ATOMS: atom_id res chain seq x y z
N VAL A 1 1.37 16.71 9.84
CA VAL A 1 0.45 15.58 9.66
C VAL A 1 1.09 14.33 10.21
N ILE A 2 0.31 13.48 10.89
CA ILE A 2 0.71 12.12 11.25
C ILE A 2 0.03 11.14 10.29
N VAL A 3 0.81 10.16 9.79
CA VAL A 3 0.32 9.05 8.97
C VAL A 3 0.60 7.74 9.70
N ILE A 4 -0.44 6.90 9.85
CA ILE A 4 -0.37 5.61 10.54
C ILE A 4 -0.29 4.50 9.51
N GLY A 5 0.86 3.79 9.46
CA GLY A 5 1.13 2.69 8.53
C GLY A 5 1.96 3.10 7.32
N GLY A 6 3.02 2.33 7.04
CA GLY A 6 3.99 2.54 5.96
C GLY A 6 3.73 1.72 4.69
N GLY A 7 2.55 1.13 4.56
CA GLY A 7 2.13 0.42 3.35
C GLY A 7 1.89 1.37 2.16
N PRO A 8 1.45 0.86 1.01
CA PRO A 8 1.25 1.67 -0.20
C PRO A 8 0.39 2.92 0.01
N ALA A 9 -0.69 2.82 0.80
CA ALA A 9 -1.55 3.97 1.08
C ALA A 9 -0.84 5.06 1.90
N GLY A 10 -0.17 4.67 2.99
CA GLY A 10 0.54 5.62 3.85
C GLY A 10 1.74 6.25 3.17
N SER A 11 2.52 5.48 2.43
CA SER A 11 3.63 6.00 1.64
C SER A 11 3.15 6.96 0.54
N THR A 12 2.03 6.64 -0.12
CA THR A 12 1.41 7.51 -1.14
C THR A 12 1.01 8.87 -0.55
N VAL A 13 0.20 8.86 0.52
CA VAL A 13 -0.27 10.12 1.11
C VAL A 13 0.89 10.93 1.70
N SER A 14 1.87 10.26 2.29
CA SER A 14 3.07 10.93 2.83
C SER A 14 3.89 11.61 1.75
N THR A 15 4.10 10.93 0.60
CA THR A 15 4.79 11.51 -0.56
C THR A 15 4.04 12.74 -1.06
N LEU A 16 2.73 12.61 -1.30
CA LEU A 16 1.92 13.70 -1.87
C LEU A 16 1.87 14.94 -0.96
N LEU A 17 1.78 14.73 0.34
CA LEU A 17 1.79 15.82 1.32
C LEU A 17 3.17 16.48 1.40
N ALA A 18 4.23 15.69 1.42
CA ALA A 18 5.60 16.20 1.46
C ALA A 18 5.95 17.00 0.19
N GLN A 19 5.50 16.56 -0.99
CA GLN A 19 5.63 17.31 -2.26
C GLN A 19 4.97 18.71 -2.21
N GLN A 20 3.99 18.90 -1.33
CA GLN A 20 3.33 20.19 -1.10
C GLN A 20 3.95 20.98 0.07
N GLY A 21 5.11 20.56 0.57
CA GLY A 21 5.79 21.23 1.69
C GLY A 21 5.15 21.00 3.06
N VAL A 22 4.23 20.03 3.17
CA VAL A 22 3.60 19.70 4.44
C VAL A 22 4.54 18.82 5.26
N SER A 23 4.78 19.20 6.52
CA SER A 23 5.53 18.36 7.48
C SER A 23 4.74 17.08 7.79
N VAL A 24 5.33 15.92 7.48
CA VAL A 24 4.72 14.60 7.66
C VAL A 24 5.60 13.72 8.53
N GLN A 25 5.00 13.11 9.56
CA GLN A 25 5.57 11.98 10.30
C GLN A 25 4.74 10.74 10.03
N LEU A 26 5.39 9.70 9.52
CA LEU A 26 4.79 8.40 9.27
C LEU A 26 5.31 7.40 10.31
N PHE A 27 4.41 6.65 10.95
CA PHE A 27 4.75 5.60 11.91
C PHE A 27 4.36 4.23 11.36
N GLU A 28 5.34 3.35 11.21
CA GLU A 28 5.17 1.96 10.78
C GLU A 28 5.66 1.01 11.88
N ARG A 29 4.83 0.04 12.24
CA ARG A 29 5.13 -0.90 13.34
C ARG A 29 6.21 -1.92 13.00
N GLU A 30 6.35 -2.25 11.71
CA GLU A 30 7.33 -3.22 11.23
C GLU A 30 8.56 -2.51 10.65
N ARG A 31 9.64 -3.25 10.46
CA ARG A 31 10.83 -2.79 9.74
C ARG A 31 10.80 -3.37 8.33
N PHE A 32 11.12 -2.57 7.34
CA PHE A 32 11.22 -3.01 5.96
C PHE A 32 12.60 -3.60 5.64
N PRO A 33 12.69 -4.59 4.71
CA PRO A 33 11.58 -5.19 3.96
C PRO A 33 10.72 -6.08 4.84
N ARG A 34 9.39 -6.08 4.62
CA ARG A 34 8.45 -6.92 5.34
C ARG A 34 7.52 -7.66 4.40
N PHE A 35 7.08 -8.84 4.82
CA PHE A 35 6.11 -9.62 4.05
C PHE A 35 4.73 -8.97 4.05
N HIS A 36 4.09 -8.95 2.88
CA HIS A 36 2.69 -8.58 2.72
C HIS A 36 2.12 -9.25 1.47
N ILE A 37 0.82 -9.48 1.41
CA ILE A 37 0.12 -10.06 0.27
C ILE A 37 -0.50 -8.94 -0.58
N GLY A 38 -0.71 -9.24 -1.88
CA GLY A 38 -1.31 -8.31 -2.85
C GLY A 38 -0.28 -7.78 -3.83
N GLU A 39 0.29 -8.69 -4.63
CA GLU A 39 1.39 -8.42 -5.55
C GLU A 39 0.93 -7.88 -6.91
N SER A 40 -0.34 -8.11 -7.25
CA SER A 40 -0.87 -7.79 -8.58
C SER A 40 -1.40 -6.36 -8.64
N LEU A 41 -0.67 -5.47 -9.29
CA LEU A 41 -1.13 -4.11 -9.54
C LEU A 41 -2.12 -4.10 -10.73
N ILE A 42 -3.07 -3.18 -10.67
CA ILE A 42 -4.01 -2.92 -11.78
C ILE A 42 -3.52 -1.76 -12.64
N PRO A 43 -3.94 -1.65 -13.92
CA PRO A 43 -3.52 -0.59 -14.82
C PRO A 43 -3.67 0.83 -14.24
N GLU A 44 -4.75 1.10 -13.52
CA GLU A 44 -5.03 2.44 -12.97
C GLU A 44 -4.02 2.90 -11.90
N THR A 45 -3.19 1.99 -11.33
CA THR A 45 -2.09 2.37 -10.45
C THR A 45 -1.02 3.21 -11.15
N TYR A 46 -0.95 3.17 -12.49
CA TYR A 46 -0.08 4.02 -13.30
C TYR A 46 -0.19 5.51 -12.93
N TRP A 47 -1.41 6.01 -12.78
CA TRP A 47 -1.64 7.43 -12.50
C TRP A 47 -1.12 7.86 -11.13
N VAL A 48 -1.30 6.99 -10.14
CA VAL A 48 -0.75 7.21 -8.81
C VAL A 48 0.78 7.20 -8.85
N LEU A 49 1.38 6.17 -9.46
CA LEU A 49 2.85 6.03 -9.58
C LEU A 49 3.46 7.20 -10.36
N LYS A 50 2.79 7.68 -11.42
CA LYS A 50 3.19 8.86 -12.17
C LYS A 50 3.23 10.11 -11.29
N ARG A 51 2.17 10.35 -10.51
CA ARG A 51 2.06 11.50 -9.62
C ARG A 51 3.11 11.46 -8.48
N LEU A 52 3.51 10.27 -8.08
CA LEU A 52 4.55 10.05 -7.06
C LEU A 52 5.98 10.11 -7.62
N ASN A 53 6.18 10.33 -8.92
CA ASN A 53 7.45 10.21 -9.62
C ASN A 53 8.09 8.80 -9.52
N MET A 54 7.25 7.77 -9.35
CA MET A 54 7.69 6.38 -9.18
C MET A 54 7.86 5.62 -10.49
N LEU A 55 7.28 6.09 -11.62
CA LEU A 55 7.32 5.35 -12.88
C LEU A 55 8.75 4.99 -13.34
N PRO A 56 9.76 5.87 -13.27
CA PRO A 56 11.12 5.51 -13.64
C PRO A 56 11.69 4.37 -12.78
N LYS A 57 11.43 4.38 -11.46
CA LYS A 57 11.84 3.32 -10.54
C LYS A 57 11.16 1.99 -10.88
N MET A 58 9.87 2.01 -11.21
CA MET A 58 9.12 0.84 -11.62
C MET A 58 9.61 0.26 -12.95
N GLN A 59 9.92 1.12 -13.91
CA GLN A 59 10.45 0.70 -15.22
C GLN A 59 11.83 0.06 -15.12
N GLN A 60 12.66 0.50 -14.19
CA GLN A 60 14.00 -0.03 -13.93
C GLN A 60 14.00 -1.26 -13.00
N SER A 61 12.87 -1.55 -12.36
CA SER A 61 12.76 -2.69 -11.45
C SER A 61 12.76 -4.03 -12.21
N HIS A 62 13.05 -5.11 -11.46
CA HIS A 62 12.94 -6.48 -11.98
C HIS A 62 11.51 -7.04 -11.85
N PHE A 63 10.55 -6.25 -11.42
CA PHE A 63 9.16 -6.69 -11.28
C PHE A 63 8.58 -7.15 -12.61
N VAL A 64 7.85 -8.25 -12.55
CA VAL A 64 7.25 -8.85 -13.75
C VAL A 64 6.22 -7.90 -14.36
N LYS A 65 6.38 -7.56 -15.63
CA LYS A 65 5.41 -6.77 -16.38
C LYS A 65 4.14 -7.59 -16.63
N LYS A 66 3.01 -6.95 -16.50
CA LYS A 66 1.69 -7.56 -16.62
C LYS A 66 0.87 -6.80 -17.67
N TYR A 67 0.35 -7.51 -18.66
CA TYR A 67 -0.37 -6.96 -19.81
C TYR A 67 -1.81 -7.43 -19.90
N SER A 68 -2.13 -8.54 -19.22
CA SER A 68 -3.42 -9.19 -19.32
C SER A 68 -3.78 -9.93 -18.04
N VAL A 69 -5.00 -10.41 -17.98
CA VAL A 69 -5.46 -11.42 -17.02
C VAL A 69 -6.10 -12.56 -17.78
N GLN A 70 -5.99 -13.77 -17.25
CA GLN A 70 -6.63 -14.97 -17.76
C GLN A 70 -7.26 -15.71 -16.59
N PHE A 71 -8.41 -16.31 -16.82
CA PHE A 71 -9.14 -17.06 -15.80
C PHE A 71 -9.12 -18.54 -16.13
N VAL A 72 -8.91 -19.35 -15.11
CA VAL A 72 -8.98 -20.82 -15.21
C VAL A 72 -10.09 -21.29 -14.26
N ASN A 73 -11.05 -22.05 -14.77
CA ASN A 73 -12.11 -22.58 -13.93
C ASN A 73 -11.68 -23.87 -13.21
N SER A 74 -12.54 -24.39 -12.31
CA SER A 74 -12.27 -25.60 -11.52
C SER A 74 -12.06 -26.89 -12.36
N ARG A 75 -12.42 -26.87 -13.64
CA ARG A 75 -12.19 -27.97 -14.58
C ARG A 75 -10.93 -27.81 -15.43
N GLY A 76 -10.11 -26.81 -15.13
CA GLY A 76 -8.90 -26.49 -15.89
C GLY A 76 -9.14 -25.82 -17.25
N LYS A 77 -10.38 -25.41 -17.55
CA LYS A 77 -10.67 -24.68 -18.80
C LYS A 77 -10.25 -23.24 -18.65
N GLU A 78 -9.40 -22.79 -19.55
CA GLU A 78 -8.87 -21.42 -19.63
C GLU A 78 -9.82 -20.52 -20.44
N SER A 79 -9.94 -19.26 -20.01
CA SER A 79 -10.55 -18.21 -20.82
C SER A 79 -9.57 -17.71 -21.88
N ALA A 80 -10.05 -16.97 -22.88
CA ALA A 80 -9.17 -16.10 -23.65
C ALA A 80 -8.50 -15.08 -22.72
N PRO A 81 -7.24 -14.68 -22.97
CA PRO A 81 -6.62 -13.59 -22.24
C PRO A 81 -7.38 -12.28 -22.44
N PHE A 82 -7.61 -11.54 -21.37
CA PHE A 82 -8.14 -10.19 -21.42
C PHE A 82 -6.95 -9.21 -21.41
N TYR A 83 -6.59 -8.70 -22.57
CA TYR A 83 -5.52 -7.74 -22.69
C TYR A 83 -5.99 -6.34 -22.29
N PHE A 84 -5.24 -5.69 -21.41
CA PHE A 84 -5.59 -4.35 -20.93
C PHE A 84 -5.54 -3.29 -22.03
N TRP A 85 -4.62 -3.47 -23.00
CA TRP A 85 -4.47 -2.58 -24.15
C TRP A 85 -5.71 -2.53 -25.05
N ASP A 86 -6.38 -3.65 -25.24
CA ASP A 86 -7.59 -3.73 -26.10
C ASP A 86 -8.74 -2.90 -25.52
N ASN A 87 -8.77 -2.77 -24.18
CA ASN A 87 -9.76 -1.94 -23.50
C ASN A 87 -9.33 -0.47 -23.41
N LYS A 88 -8.04 -0.20 -23.26
CA LYS A 88 -7.50 1.15 -23.11
C LYS A 88 -6.09 1.22 -23.74
N PRO A 89 -5.98 1.65 -25.02
CA PRO A 89 -4.69 1.75 -25.73
C PRO A 89 -3.86 2.92 -25.20
N HIS A 90 -3.23 2.73 -24.05
CA HIS A 90 -2.41 3.72 -23.36
C HIS A 90 -1.30 3.00 -22.56
N GLU A 91 -0.19 3.68 -22.28
CA GLU A 91 0.93 3.15 -21.46
C GLU A 91 0.48 2.55 -20.12
N CYS A 92 -0.58 3.07 -19.51
CA CYS A 92 -1.12 2.54 -18.27
C CYS A 92 -1.62 1.08 -18.39
N SER A 93 -1.85 0.57 -19.61
CA SER A 93 -2.26 -0.81 -19.85
C SER A 93 -1.13 -1.82 -19.62
N GLN A 94 0.11 -1.37 -19.45
CA GLN A 94 1.17 -2.19 -18.88
C GLN A 94 1.28 -1.88 -17.39
N THR A 95 1.13 -2.88 -16.55
CA THR A 95 1.29 -2.80 -15.11
C THR A 95 2.31 -3.81 -14.61
N TRP A 96 2.36 -4.13 -13.30
CA TRP A 96 3.37 -5.00 -12.72
C TRP A 96 2.77 -6.00 -11.74
N GLN A 97 3.45 -7.14 -11.65
CA GLN A 97 3.38 -8.07 -10.53
C GLN A 97 4.58 -7.78 -9.65
N VAL A 98 4.36 -7.27 -8.45
CA VAL A 98 5.43 -6.78 -7.59
C VAL A 98 5.76 -7.75 -6.46
N VAL A 99 6.99 -7.75 -6.00
CA VAL A 99 7.37 -8.33 -4.72
C VAL A 99 7.07 -7.28 -3.64
N ARG A 100 6.01 -7.51 -2.85
CA ARG A 100 5.48 -6.51 -1.91
C ARG A 100 6.49 -6.00 -0.90
N SER A 101 7.38 -6.85 -0.40
CA SER A 101 8.44 -6.43 0.54
C SER A 101 9.36 -5.35 -0.07
N GLU A 102 9.68 -5.49 -1.35
CA GLU A 102 10.54 -4.55 -2.08
C GLU A 102 9.76 -3.33 -2.56
N PHE A 103 8.56 -3.56 -3.11
CA PHE A 103 7.69 -2.48 -3.58
C PHE A 103 7.29 -1.54 -2.44
N ASP A 104 6.86 -2.10 -1.31
CA ASP A 104 6.46 -1.29 -0.14
C ASP A 104 7.67 -0.51 0.41
N ARG A 105 8.88 -1.11 0.41
CA ARG A 105 10.12 -0.41 0.76
C ARG A 105 10.40 0.74 -0.21
N MET A 106 10.33 0.49 -1.52
CA MET A 106 10.55 1.51 -2.56
C MET A 106 9.57 2.69 -2.40
N MET A 107 8.31 2.41 -2.09
CA MET A 107 7.29 3.43 -1.83
C MET A 107 7.61 4.26 -0.58
N LEU A 108 8.05 3.62 0.50
CA LEU A 108 8.40 4.31 1.75
C LEU A 108 9.64 5.18 1.58
N ASP A 109 10.65 4.66 0.88
CA ASP A 109 11.87 5.41 0.59
C ASP A 109 11.57 6.61 -0.33
N ASN A 110 10.66 6.45 -1.29
CA ASN A 110 10.17 7.56 -2.09
C ASN A 110 9.51 8.66 -1.24
N ALA A 111 8.76 8.30 -0.22
CA ALA A 111 8.19 9.29 0.71
C ALA A 111 9.29 10.05 1.46
N ARG A 112 10.35 9.35 1.89
CA ARG A 112 11.52 9.96 2.54
C ARG A 112 12.28 10.92 1.62
N GLU A 113 12.49 10.52 0.37
CA GLU A 113 13.15 11.35 -0.65
C GLU A 113 12.41 12.68 -0.89
N HIS A 114 11.09 12.68 -0.70
CA HIS A 114 10.26 13.89 -0.81
C HIS A 114 10.14 14.68 0.52
N GLY A 115 10.78 14.21 1.60
CA GLY A 115 10.85 14.94 2.87
C GLY A 115 9.92 14.43 3.98
N ALA A 116 9.22 13.33 3.79
CA ALA A 116 8.48 12.71 4.89
C ALA A 116 9.44 12.02 5.88
N VAL A 117 9.19 12.19 7.17
CA VAL A 117 9.95 11.50 8.23
C VAL A 117 9.23 10.19 8.55
N ALA A 118 9.82 9.07 8.15
CA ALA A 118 9.24 7.75 8.39
C ALA A 118 9.99 6.99 9.49
N HIS A 119 9.25 6.62 10.53
CA HIS A 119 9.70 5.88 11.70
C HIS A 119 9.28 4.41 11.59
N GLU A 120 10.24 3.51 11.36
CA GLU A 120 10.02 2.07 11.33
C GLU A 120 10.22 1.44 12.71
N GLY A 121 9.49 0.36 13.02
CA GLY A 121 9.52 -0.29 14.34
C GLY A 121 8.78 0.52 15.42
N VAL A 122 7.97 1.49 15.03
CA VAL A 122 7.19 2.34 15.92
C VAL A 122 5.71 2.06 15.75
N ARG A 123 5.08 1.55 16.80
CA ARG A 123 3.67 1.17 16.76
C ARG A 123 2.78 2.28 17.31
N VAL A 124 1.85 2.74 16.50
CA VAL A 124 0.74 3.56 16.99
C VAL A 124 -0.23 2.65 17.74
N LEU A 125 -0.52 3.01 18.97
CA LEU A 125 -1.43 2.27 19.86
C LEU A 125 -2.84 2.81 19.80
N GLU A 126 -2.96 4.14 19.83
CA GLU A 126 -4.25 4.82 19.77
C GLU A 126 -4.14 6.20 19.14
N VAL A 127 -5.29 6.71 18.72
CA VAL A 127 -5.45 8.09 18.24
C VAL A 127 -6.00 8.94 19.36
N LEU A 128 -5.35 10.05 19.64
CA LEU A 128 -5.75 11.03 20.64
C LEU A 128 -6.83 11.94 20.09
N PHE A 129 -7.87 12.15 20.87
CA PHE A 129 -8.98 13.03 20.51
C PHE A 129 -9.15 14.14 21.56
N GLU A 130 -9.38 15.34 21.08
CA GLU A 130 -9.90 16.46 21.87
C GLU A 130 -11.31 16.76 21.37
N ARG A 131 -12.32 16.42 22.17
CA ARG A 131 -13.72 16.34 21.75
C ARG A 131 -13.85 15.37 20.55
N ASP A 132 -14.33 15.85 19.41
CA ASP A 132 -14.55 15.06 18.19
C ASP A 132 -13.40 15.15 17.17
N ARG A 133 -12.28 15.79 17.54
CA ARG A 133 -11.16 16.03 16.65
C ARG A 133 -9.96 15.18 17.04
N ALA A 134 -9.44 14.42 16.08
CA ALA A 134 -8.13 13.78 16.23
C ALA A 134 -7.03 14.83 16.31
N CYS A 135 -6.20 14.76 17.36
CA CYS A 135 -5.17 15.76 17.67
C CYS A 135 -3.77 15.17 17.85
N GLY A 136 -3.62 13.86 17.64
CA GLY A 136 -2.35 13.16 17.77
C GLY A 136 -2.50 11.67 17.88
N VAL A 137 -1.43 11.02 18.27
CA VAL A 137 -1.35 9.57 18.51
C VAL A 137 -0.50 9.26 19.73
N THR A 138 -0.80 8.16 20.42
CA THR A 138 0.13 7.53 21.36
C THR A 138 0.91 6.45 20.62
N ILE A 139 2.23 6.54 20.64
CA ILE A 139 3.14 5.57 20.03
C ILE A 139 3.86 4.74 21.09
N ARG A 140 4.28 3.53 20.70
CA ARG A 140 5.29 2.74 21.39
C ARG A 140 6.51 2.66 20.50
N THR A 141 7.63 3.18 21.00
CA THR A 141 8.93 3.19 20.33
C THR A 141 9.59 1.81 20.35
N ALA A 142 10.64 1.62 19.58
CA ALA A 142 11.35 0.33 19.47
C ALA A 142 11.99 -0.13 20.79
N ASP A 143 12.36 0.79 21.69
CA ASP A 143 12.85 0.54 23.04
C ASP A 143 11.74 0.30 24.06
N GLY A 144 10.46 0.33 23.63
CA GLY A 144 9.30 0.05 24.46
C GLY A 144 8.71 1.27 25.16
N ALA A 145 9.29 2.43 25.04
CA ALA A 145 8.75 3.65 25.66
C ALA A 145 7.44 4.12 25.01
N PHE A 146 6.60 4.77 25.79
CA PHE A 146 5.33 5.35 25.33
C PHE A 146 5.48 6.85 25.19
N GLN A 147 4.97 7.40 24.10
CA GLN A 147 5.03 8.83 23.82
C GLN A 147 3.77 9.30 23.10
N ASP A 148 3.25 10.47 23.52
CA ASP A 148 2.21 11.17 22.79
C ASP A 148 2.84 12.11 21.75
N VAL A 149 2.41 11.99 20.50
CA VAL A 149 2.83 12.85 19.40
C VAL A 149 1.62 13.63 18.90
N ARG A 150 1.71 14.95 18.91
CA ARG A 150 0.61 15.84 18.52
C ARG A 150 0.68 16.23 17.05
N ALA A 151 -0.51 16.31 16.41
CA ALA A 151 -0.64 16.80 15.04
C ALA A 151 -2.00 17.43 14.80
N ARG A 152 -2.07 18.32 13.82
CA ARG A 152 -3.35 18.93 13.39
C ARG A 152 -4.24 17.96 12.62
N ILE A 153 -3.64 16.97 11.95
CA ILE A 153 -4.33 15.97 11.14
C ILE A 153 -3.67 14.61 11.40
N VAL A 154 -4.50 13.59 11.55
CA VAL A 154 -4.09 12.18 11.64
C VAL A 154 -4.73 11.43 10.48
N VAL A 155 -3.91 10.72 9.70
CA VAL A 155 -4.35 9.87 8.58
C VAL A 155 -4.18 8.42 8.98
N ASP A 156 -5.27 7.68 8.98
CA ASP A 156 -5.26 6.22 9.22
C ASP A 156 -5.05 5.46 7.91
N ALA A 157 -3.82 5.02 7.68
CA ALA A 157 -3.43 4.14 6.59
C ALA A 157 -2.99 2.75 7.10
N SER A 158 -3.51 2.32 8.25
CA SER A 158 -3.16 1.07 8.93
C SER A 158 -3.75 -0.19 8.26
N GLY A 159 -4.36 -0.03 7.09
CA GLY A 159 -4.92 -1.11 6.28
C GLY A 159 -6.13 -1.76 6.98
N GLN A 160 -6.17 -3.07 7.00
CA GLN A 160 -7.30 -3.80 7.59
C GLN A 160 -7.46 -3.61 9.11
N ASN A 161 -6.42 -3.14 9.79
CA ASN A 161 -6.52 -2.85 11.23
C ASN A 161 -7.48 -1.68 11.50
N GLY A 162 -7.45 -0.62 10.66
CA GLY A 162 -8.37 0.50 10.71
C GLY A 162 -8.50 1.10 12.11
N LEU A 163 -7.44 1.72 12.67
CA LEU A 163 -7.43 2.21 14.05
C LEU A 163 -8.54 3.22 14.32
N ILE A 164 -8.69 4.23 13.46
CA ILE A 164 -9.75 5.24 13.57
C ILE A 164 -11.10 4.59 13.25
N GLN A 165 -11.16 3.81 12.18
CA GLN A 165 -12.37 3.12 11.75
C GLN A 165 -12.93 2.21 12.86
N SER A 166 -12.06 1.46 13.54
CA SER A 166 -12.44 0.56 14.63
C SER A 166 -12.88 1.35 15.87
N ARG A 167 -12.16 2.41 16.25
CA ARG A 167 -12.50 3.24 17.39
C ARG A 167 -13.85 3.95 17.22
N LEU A 168 -14.12 4.47 16.03
CA LEU A 168 -15.36 5.19 15.72
C LEU A 168 -16.49 4.27 15.27
N ARG A 169 -16.27 2.94 15.23
CA ARG A 169 -17.25 1.93 14.79
C ARG A 169 -17.79 2.18 13.38
N LEU A 170 -16.92 2.63 12.47
CA LEU A 170 -17.29 2.98 11.09
C LEU A 170 -17.24 1.78 10.14
N ARG A 171 -16.78 0.61 10.60
CA ARG A 171 -16.69 -0.60 9.75
C ARG A 171 -18.08 -1.15 9.48
N VAL A 172 -18.43 -1.21 8.21
CA VAL A 172 -19.65 -1.86 7.72
C VAL A 172 -19.22 -3.17 7.06
N TRP A 173 -19.80 -4.29 7.49
CA TRP A 173 -19.60 -5.59 6.90
C TRP A 173 -20.66 -5.84 5.83
N ASP A 174 -20.22 -6.09 4.60
CA ASP A 174 -21.09 -6.53 3.51
C ASP A 174 -21.13 -8.06 3.50
N PRO A 175 -22.28 -8.71 3.76
CA PRO A 175 -22.36 -10.17 3.85
C PRO A 175 -22.10 -10.88 2.52
N VAL A 176 -22.22 -10.18 1.40
CA VAL A 176 -21.91 -10.74 0.06
C VAL A 176 -20.43 -10.69 -0.23
N LEU A 177 -19.73 -9.66 0.25
CA LEU A 177 -18.31 -9.40 0.02
C LEU A 177 -17.41 -9.91 1.14
N ASP A 178 -17.98 -10.42 2.24
CA ASP A 178 -17.21 -11.02 3.35
C ASP A 178 -16.66 -12.38 2.92
N LYS A 179 -15.46 -12.35 2.34
CA LYS A 179 -14.78 -13.51 1.75
C LYS A 179 -13.35 -13.61 2.22
N GLY A 180 -12.92 -14.84 2.50
CA GLY A 180 -11.52 -15.17 2.70
C GLY A 180 -10.86 -15.63 1.41
N SER A 181 -9.54 -15.48 1.32
CA SER A 181 -8.72 -16.09 0.28
C SER A 181 -7.68 -17.03 0.88
N ILE A 182 -7.46 -18.16 0.23
CA ILE A 182 -6.37 -19.09 0.52
C ILE A 182 -5.31 -18.87 -0.57
N TRP A 183 -4.07 -18.72 -0.19
CA TRP A 183 -2.97 -18.48 -1.11
C TRP A 183 -1.77 -19.36 -0.76
N ALA A 184 -0.91 -19.61 -1.76
CA ALA A 184 0.36 -20.29 -1.60
C ALA A 184 1.35 -19.79 -2.66
N TYR A 185 2.65 -19.95 -2.35
CA TYR A 185 3.71 -19.82 -3.34
C TYR A 185 4.06 -21.19 -3.89
N TRP A 186 4.33 -21.26 -5.19
CA TRP A 186 4.69 -22.49 -5.89
C TRP A 186 6.03 -22.32 -6.57
N GLU A 187 6.93 -23.27 -6.38
CA GLU A 187 8.17 -23.36 -7.10
C GLU A 187 8.02 -24.32 -8.30
N GLY A 188 8.70 -24.02 -9.43
CA GLY A 188 8.67 -24.87 -10.62
C GLY A 188 7.35 -24.86 -11.40
N ALA A 189 6.38 -24.00 -11.04
CA ALA A 189 5.15 -23.86 -11.80
C ALA A 189 5.41 -23.28 -13.19
N ARG A 190 4.68 -23.78 -14.20
CA ARG A 190 4.68 -23.21 -15.55
C ARG A 190 4.23 -21.76 -15.51
N ARG A 191 4.98 -20.88 -16.14
CA ARG A 191 4.60 -19.47 -16.33
C ARG A 191 4.55 -19.17 -17.83
N ASP A 192 3.46 -18.54 -18.24
CA ASP A 192 3.39 -17.99 -19.59
C ASP A 192 4.17 -16.69 -19.67
N THR A 193 4.87 -16.49 -20.78
CA THR A 193 5.80 -15.35 -20.98
C THR A 193 5.10 -14.05 -21.35
N GLY A 194 3.77 -13.99 -21.25
CA GLY A 194 2.99 -12.75 -21.35
C GLY A 194 3.08 -12.06 -22.72
N ARG A 195 2.94 -12.82 -23.80
CA ARG A 195 2.73 -12.30 -25.15
C ARG A 195 1.28 -12.39 -25.53
#